data_9b15639acb785f5934296bd86bb3d5ac
#
_entry.id   9b15639acb785f5934296bd86bb3d5ac
#
_cell.length_a   1.000
_cell.length_b   1.000
_cell.length_c   1.000
_cell.angle_alpha   90.00
_cell.angle_beta   90.00
_cell.angle_gamma   90.00
#
_symmetry.space_group_name_H-M   'P 1'
#
loop_
_entity.id
_entity.type
_entity.pdbx_description
1 polymer ?
#
loop_
_entity_poly.entity_id
_entity_poly.type
_entity_poly.pdbx_seq_one_letter_code
_entity_poly.pdbx_strand_id
1 'polypeptide(L)'
;LKQLGAKIKIKDGYISAEAPNGLVGTKIKFPSISVGATENALLAAFGASGKTELLNCAIEPEVLDLISFLKKLGSRIKISGRKIIIIGKKTCEEKINHKVIFDRIEAGTYLIAGTLIGKKIIIKNIQPKIFNYEIDVLKKMGAKIFKTKSSITILKPSDLKKINISTKPYPGFPTDLQAQLMVLMTQAKG
;
A
#
# COMPACT_ATOMS: atom_id res chain seq x y z
N LEU A 1 -0.29 -5.64 -18.56
CA LEU A 1 0.88 -5.45 -19.43
C LEU A 1 0.54 -5.68 -20.91
N LYS A 2 -0.31 -6.67 -21.26
CA LYS A 2 -0.73 -6.90 -22.66
C LYS A 2 -1.31 -5.65 -23.32
N GLN A 3 -2.13 -4.87 -22.61
CA GLN A 3 -2.69 -3.61 -23.13
C GLN A 3 -1.63 -2.54 -23.42
N LEU A 4 -0.46 -2.61 -22.79
CA LEU A 4 0.70 -1.77 -23.07
C LEU A 4 1.55 -2.30 -24.26
N GLY A 5 1.14 -3.41 -24.90
CA GLY A 5 1.84 -3.99 -26.03
C GLY A 5 2.77 -5.16 -25.70
N ALA A 6 2.82 -5.61 -24.43
CA ALA A 6 3.61 -6.77 -24.07
C ALA A 6 3.00 -8.08 -24.62
N LYS A 7 3.83 -8.93 -25.21
CA LYS A 7 3.49 -10.32 -25.57
C LYS A 7 3.78 -11.20 -24.35
N ILE A 8 2.75 -11.86 -23.83
CA ILE A 8 2.88 -12.70 -22.63
C ILE A 8 2.50 -14.13 -22.96
N LYS A 9 3.40 -15.05 -22.64
CA LYS A 9 3.20 -16.51 -22.74
C LYS A 9 3.31 -17.10 -21.33
N ILE A 10 2.43 -18.05 -21.03
CA ILE A 10 2.49 -18.84 -19.79
C ILE A 10 2.72 -20.29 -20.21
N LYS A 11 3.82 -20.87 -19.78
CA LYS A 11 4.18 -22.26 -20.08
C LYS A 11 4.85 -22.88 -18.86
N ASP A 12 4.44 -24.06 -18.48
CA ASP A 12 5.02 -24.88 -17.40
C ASP A 12 5.17 -24.11 -16.06
N GLY A 13 4.19 -23.24 -15.72
CA GLY A 13 4.23 -22.40 -14.53
C GLY A 13 5.07 -21.12 -14.64
N TYR A 14 5.79 -20.92 -15.76
CA TYR A 14 6.61 -19.73 -16.01
C TYR A 14 5.87 -18.71 -16.86
N ILE A 15 6.11 -17.43 -16.56
CA ILE A 15 5.62 -16.29 -17.33
C ILE A 15 6.77 -15.71 -18.14
N SER A 16 6.65 -15.77 -19.48
CA SER A 16 7.55 -15.05 -20.39
C SER A 16 6.83 -13.82 -20.92
N ALA A 17 7.46 -12.65 -20.79
CA ALA A 17 6.92 -11.38 -21.24
C ALA A 17 7.96 -10.64 -22.11
N GLU A 18 7.56 -10.24 -23.29
CA GLU A 18 8.41 -9.56 -24.27
C GLU A 18 7.71 -8.30 -24.79
N ALA A 19 8.47 -7.25 -25.04
CA ALA A 19 8.00 -6.03 -25.72
C ALA A 19 9.04 -5.58 -26.74
N PRO A 20 9.19 -6.29 -27.89
CA PRO A 20 10.24 -6.03 -28.87
C PRO A 20 10.24 -4.59 -29.41
N ASN A 21 9.06 -3.99 -29.54
CA ASN A 21 8.89 -2.60 -29.99
C ASN A 21 8.73 -1.60 -28.85
N GLY A 22 9.05 -2.02 -27.60
CA GLY A 22 8.79 -1.27 -26.39
C GLY A 22 7.31 -1.27 -25.99
N LEU A 23 7.02 -0.66 -24.86
CA LEU A 23 5.66 -0.47 -24.36
C LEU A 23 5.08 0.84 -24.85
N VAL A 24 3.77 0.88 -25.09
CA VAL A 24 3.02 2.05 -25.56
C VAL A 24 1.93 2.40 -24.55
N GLY A 25 1.85 3.68 -24.21
CA GLY A 25 0.85 4.20 -23.29
C GLY A 25 -0.57 3.96 -23.78
N THR A 26 -1.43 3.57 -22.85
CA THR A 26 -2.82 3.21 -23.13
C THR A 26 -3.72 3.47 -21.92
N LYS A 27 -5.01 3.20 -22.06
CA LYS A 27 -5.97 3.24 -20.96
C LYS A 27 -6.20 1.84 -20.39
N ILE A 28 -5.96 1.68 -19.09
CA ILE A 28 -6.14 0.41 -18.36
C ILE A 28 -7.14 0.65 -17.23
N LYS A 29 -8.17 -0.21 -17.16
CA LYS A 29 -9.10 -0.25 -16.03
C LYS A 29 -8.92 -1.58 -15.30
N PHE A 30 -8.52 -1.52 -14.02
CA PHE A 30 -8.41 -2.73 -13.21
C PHE A 30 -9.81 -3.25 -12.84
N PRO A 31 -10.05 -4.57 -12.92
CA PRO A 31 -11.34 -5.17 -12.54
C PRO A 31 -11.59 -5.06 -11.04
N SER A 32 -10.53 -5.09 -10.23
CA SER A 32 -10.54 -4.88 -8.79
C SER A 32 -9.36 -4.00 -8.37
N ILE A 33 -9.47 -3.38 -7.20
CA ILE A 33 -8.36 -2.60 -6.62
C ILE A 33 -7.28 -3.59 -6.18
N SER A 34 -6.06 -3.42 -6.71
CA SER A 34 -4.91 -4.26 -6.39
C SER A 34 -3.64 -3.42 -6.34
N VAL A 35 -2.92 -3.50 -5.23
CA VAL A 35 -1.61 -2.83 -5.03
C VAL A 35 -0.63 -3.32 -6.07
N GLY A 36 -0.35 -4.63 -6.12
CA GLY A 36 0.64 -5.18 -7.04
C GLY A 36 0.30 -4.94 -8.52
N ALA A 37 -0.99 -4.99 -8.91
CA ALA A 37 -1.38 -4.65 -10.28
C ALA A 37 -1.13 -3.17 -10.60
N THR A 38 -1.42 -2.26 -9.66
CA THR A 38 -1.19 -0.82 -9.82
C THR A 38 0.29 -0.51 -9.92
N GLU A 39 1.11 -1.08 -9.03
CA GLU A 39 2.57 -0.87 -9.01
C GLU A 39 3.23 -1.40 -10.30
N ASN A 40 2.90 -2.63 -10.72
CA ASN A 40 3.40 -3.20 -11.97
C ASN A 40 3.01 -2.35 -13.19
N ALA A 41 1.78 -1.85 -13.23
CA ALA A 41 1.34 -0.98 -14.33
C ALA A 41 2.03 0.39 -14.29
N LEU A 42 2.31 0.96 -13.12
CA LEU A 42 3.07 2.21 -12.96
C LEU A 42 4.50 2.05 -13.44
N LEU A 43 5.18 0.95 -13.05
CA LEU A 43 6.55 0.64 -13.49
C LEU A 43 6.60 0.44 -15.01
N ALA A 44 5.67 -0.31 -15.58
CA ALA A 44 5.58 -0.52 -17.02
C ALA A 44 5.28 0.78 -17.78
N ALA A 45 4.35 1.60 -17.26
CA ALA A 45 4.00 2.88 -17.85
C ALA A 45 5.12 3.92 -17.75
N PHE A 46 6.02 3.79 -16.76
CA PHE A 46 7.20 4.63 -16.67
C PHE A 46 8.09 4.49 -17.90
N GLY A 47 8.30 3.27 -18.40
CA GLY A 47 9.09 2.99 -19.62
C GLY A 47 8.29 3.05 -20.92
N ALA A 48 6.98 3.24 -20.87
CA ALA A 48 6.13 3.27 -22.06
C ALA A 48 6.22 4.60 -22.81
N SER A 49 6.08 4.52 -24.13
CA SER A 49 5.95 5.71 -24.99
C SER A 49 4.55 6.31 -24.86
N GLY A 50 4.45 7.64 -24.68
CA GLY A 50 3.15 8.32 -24.63
C GLY A 50 2.51 8.34 -23.24
N LYS A 51 1.19 8.54 -23.21
CA LYS A 51 0.40 8.70 -21.98
C LYS A 51 -0.30 7.40 -21.62
N THR A 52 -0.18 6.98 -20.37
CA THR A 52 -0.97 5.89 -19.79
C THR A 52 -1.99 6.44 -18.80
N GLU A 53 -3.22 5.95 -18.88
CA GLU A 53 -4.30 6.26 -17.96
C GLU A 53 -4.71 4.98 -17.23
N LEU A 54 -4.51 4.94 -15.92
CA LEU A 54 -4.86 3.83 -15.04
C LEU A 54 -6.11 4.18 -14.25
N LEU A 55 -7.11 3.31 -14.24
CA LEU A 55 -8.39 3.47 -13.56
C LEU A 55 -8.59 2.36 -12.53
N ASN A 56 -9.29 2.67 -11.45
CA ASN A 56 -9.55 1.80 -10.31
C ASN A 56 -8.26 1.33 -9.62
N CYS A 57 -7.31 2.26 -9.48
CA CYS A 57 -6.01 2.00 -8.88
C CYS A 57 -6.07 1.83 -7.37
N ALA A 58 -5.12 1.11 -6.82
CA ALA A 58 -4.72 1.19 -5.42
C ALA A 58 -4.14 2.58 -5.12
N ILE A 59 -4.40 3.09 -3.92
CA ILE A 59 -3.88 4.39 -3.43
C ILE A 59 -3.26 4.25 -2.04
N GLU A 60 -2.82 3.07 -1.71
CA GLU A 60 -2.09 2.75 -0.49
C GLU A 60 -0.83 3.63 -0.37
N PRO A 61 -0.38 3.94 0.84
CA PRO A 61 0.79 4.81 1.07
C PRO A 61 2.03 4.38 0.29
N GLU A 62 2.28 3.08 0.16
CA GLU A 62 3.39 2.50 -0.62
C GLU A 62 3.26 2.78 -2.12
N VAL A 63 2.05 2.73 -2.67
CA VAL A 63 1.78 3.11 -4.08
C VAL A 63 2.05 4.60 -4.31
N LEU A 64 1.66 5.45 -3.34
CA LEU A 64 1.93 6.89 -3.41
C LEU A 64 3.43 7.20 -3.26
N ASP A 65 4.15 6.40 -2.49
CA ASP A 65 5.61 6.49 -2.36
C ASP A 65 6.31 6.12 -3.68
N LEU A 66 5.89 5.01 -4.33
CA LEU A 66 6.35 4.66 -5.67
C LEU A 66 6.10 5.79 -6.67
N ILE A 67 4.91 6.40 -6.66
CA ILE A 67 4.60 7.54 -7.53
C ILE A 67 5.54 8.72 -7.24
N SER A 68 5.83 9.00 -5.97
CA SER A 68 6.79 10.05 -5.57
C SER A 68 8.19 9.75 -6.12
N PHE A 69 8.63 8.50 -6.04
CA PHE A 69 9.88 8.04 -6.62
C PHE A 69 9.92 8.23 -8.14
N LEU A 70 8.90 7.76 -8.87
CA LEU A 70 8.82 7.89 -10.32
C LEU A 70 8.78 9.36 -10.79
N LYS A 71 8.16 10.26 -10.01
CA LYS A 71 8.20 11.71 -10.28
C LYS A 71 9.61 12.27 -10.14
N LYS A 72 10.37 11.85 -9.13
CA LYS A 72 11.79 12.25 -8.98
C LYS A 72 12.64 11.76 -10.15
N LEU A 73 12.32 10.59 -10.72
CA LEU A 73 12.93 10.07 -11.94
C LEU A 73 12.51 10.83 -13.22
N GLY A 74 11.64 11.83 -13.09
CA GLY A 74 11.26 12.72 -14.18
C GLY A 74 9.94 12.39 -14.88
N SER A 75 9.15 11.41 -14.38
CA SER A 75 7.80 11.15 -14.90
C SER A 75 6.82 12.25 -14.51
N ARG A 76 5.93 12.61 -15.43
CA ARG A 76 4.80 13.47 -15.14
C ARG A 76 3.60 12.65 -14.73
N ILE A 77 3.24 12.68 -13.44
CA ILE A 77 2.15 11.87 -12.89
C ILE A 77 1.09 12.76 -12.22
N LYS A 78 -0.17 12.57 -12.61
CA LYS A 78 -1.35 13.21 -11.99
C LYS A 78 -2.23 12.12 -11.35
N ILE A 79 -2.74 12.40 -10.15
CA ILE A 79 -3.64 11.51 -9.41
C ILE A 79 -4.94 12.25 -9.13
N SER A 80 -6.05 11.58 -9.35
CA SER A 80 -7.39 12.07 -9.01
C SER A 80 -8.24 10.91 -8.50
N GLY A 81 -8.41 10.81 -7.18
CA GLY A 81 -9.01 9.65 -6.56
C GLY A 81 -8.24 8.37 -6.92
N ARG A 82 -8.94 7.39 -7.49
CA ARG A 82 -8.32 6.11 -7.96
C ARG A 82 -7.99 6.10 -9.46
N LYS A 83 -7.80 7.29 -10.02
CA LYS A 83 -7.32 7.48 -11.39
C LYS A 83 -5.90 8.03 -11.35
N ILE A 84 -5.00 7.41 -12.09
CA ILE A 84 -3.61 7.83 -12.24
C ILE A 84 -3.32 8.02 -13.74
N ILE A 85 -2.77 9.18 -14.08
CA ILE A 85 -2.28 9.48 -15.43
C ILE A 85 -0.78 9.63 -15.33
N ILE A 86 -0.04 8.85 -16.12
CA ILE A 86 1.41 8.88 -16.19
C ILE A 86 1.89 9.11 -17.63
N ILE A 87 2.85 10.01 -17.78
CA ILE A 87 3.68 10.14 -18.97
C ILE A 87 5.07 9.72 -18.53
N GLY A 88 5.51 8.57 -19.01
CA GLY A 88 6.78 7.97 -18.64
C GLY A 88 7.99 8.75 -19.15
N LYS A 89 9.16 8.32 -18.72
CA LYS A 89 10.45 8.83 -19.18
C LYS A 89 11.28 7.61 -19.62
N LYS A 90 11.69 7.58 -20.89
CA LYS A 90 12.42 6.42 -21.46
C LYS A 90 13.82 6.22 -20.89
N THR A 91 14.45 7.28 -20.42
CA THR A 91 15.82 7.25 -19.89
C THR A 91 15.88 7.98 -18.55
N CYS A 92 16.58 7.41 -17.60
CA CYS A 92 16.88 8.04 -16.32
C CYS A 92 18.40 8.03 -16.14
N GLU A 93 19.03 9.17 -16.39
CA GLU A 93 20.49 9.33 -16.28
C GLU A 93 20.92 9.99 -14.96
N GLU A 94 19.98 10.52 -14.19
CA GLU A 94 20.27 11.25 -12.97
C GLU A 94 20.30 10.33 -11.74
N LYS A 95 21.31 10.48 -10.91
CA LYS A 95 21.32 9.89 -9.57
C LYS A 95 20.31 10.62 -8.71
N ILE A 96 19.36 9.90 -8.16
CA ILE A 96 18.36 10.44 -7.25
C ILE A 96 18.47 9.82 -5.86
N ASN A 97 18.13 10.61 -4.84
CA ASN A 97 17.97 10.13 -3.49
C ASN A 97 16.48 10.03 -3.17
N HIS A 98 16.03 8.85 -2.77
CA HIS A 98 14.69 8.61 -2.30
C HIS A 98 14.71 7.80 -1.00
N LYS A 99 14.08 8.34 0.04
CA LYS A 99 13.87 7.60 1.28
C LYS A 99 12.52 6.91 1.16
N VAL A 100 12.56 5.59 1.12
CA VAL A 100 11.35 4.76 1.10
C VAL A 100 10.54 5.00 2.38
N ILE A 101 9.22 5.02 2.24
CA ILE A 101 8.32 5.12 3.38
C ILE A 101 8.50 3.92 4.32
N PHE A 102 8.23 4.13 5.63
CA PHE A 102 8.20 3.00 6.57
C PHE A 102 7.13 1.97 6.19
N ASP A 103 7.36 0.70 6.55
CA ASP A 103 6.39 -0.37 6.33
C ASP A 103 5.21 -0.23 7.30
N ARG A 104 4.02 0.09 6.75
CA ARG A 104 2.80 0.22 7.56
C ARG A 104 2.28 -1.13 8.07
N ILE A 105 2.59 -2.22 7.39
CA ILE A 105 2.15 -3.55 7.83
C ILE A 105 3.01 -4.02 8.99
N GLU A 106 4.33 -3.80 8.92
CA GLU A 106 5.21 -4.02 10.07
C GLU A 106 4.77 -3.19 11.29
N ALA A 107 4.60 -1.89 11.11
CA ALA A 107 4.16 -1.01 12.20
C ALA A 107 2.76 -1.39 12.74
N GLY A 108 1.82 -1.75 11.87
CA GLY A 108 0.50 -2.25 12.23
C GLY A 108 0.56 -3.55 13.03
N THR A 109 1.44 -4.47 12.65
CA THR A 109 1.70 -5.72 13.38
C THR A 109 2.15 -5.41 14.82
N TYR A 110 3.09 -4.48 15.01
CA TYR A 110 3.52 -4.07 16.34
C TYR A 110 2.46 -3.30 17.13
N LEU A 111 1.55 -2.56 16.47
CA LEU A 111 0.38 -1.96 17.13
C LEU A 111 -0.54 -3.04 17.70
N ILE A 112 -0.81 -4.08 16.92
CA ILE A 112 -1.65 -5.22 17.36
C ILE A 112 -0.95 -6.00 18.49
N ALA A 113 0.35 -6.30 18.34
CA ALA A 113 1.14 -6.95 19.38
C ALA A 113 1.15 -6.14 20.69
N GLY A 114 1.28 -4.80 20.60
CA GLY A 114 1.22 -3.93 21.76
C GLY A 114 -0.12 -3.93 22.48
N THR A 115 -1.20 -4.14 21.73
CA THR A 115 -2.54 -4.31 22.31
C THR A 115 -2.68 -5.67 23.02
N LEU A 116 -2.02 -6.71 22.50
CA LEU A 116 -2.14 -8.08 23.01
C LEU A 116 -1.28 -8.32 24.26
N ILE A 117 0.02 -8.02 24.17
CA ILE A 117 1.04 -8.47 25.14
C ILE A 117 1.79 -7.35 25.84
N GLY A 118 1.86 -6.16 25.24
CA GLY A 118 2.70 -5.07 25.71
C GLY A 118 2.08 -4.26 26.83
N LYS A 119 2.77 -4.04 27.96
CA LYS A 119 2.34 -3.03 28.94
C LYS A 119 2.28 -1.65 28.29
N LYS A 120 3.32 -1.30 27.53
CA LYS A 120 3.44 -0.06 26.74
C LYS A 120 4.38 -0.30 25.57
N ILE A 121 3.90 -0.01 24.35
CA ILE A 121 4.74 -0.01 23.14
C ILE A 121 4.72 1.39 22.52
N ILE A 122 5.86 1.84 22.04
CA ILE A 122 6.01 3.12 21.32
C ILE A 122 6.63 2.82 19.97
N ILE A 123 5.89 3.11 18.89
CA ILE A 123 6.37 3.01 17.52
C ILE A 123 6.76 4.41 17.06
N LYS A 124 8.03 4.58 16.67
CA LYS A 124 8.63 5.86 16.28
C LYS A 124 8.92 5.91 14.79
N ASN A 125 9.18 7.13 14.28
CA ASN A 125 9.54 7.39 12.88
C ASN A 125 8.47 6.95 11.87
N ILE A 126 7.20 7.06 12.24
CA ILE A 126 6.05 6.74 11.42
C ILE A 126 5.17 7.97 11.22
N GLN A 127 4.21 7.87 10.30
CA GLN A 127 3.16 8.89 10.10
C GLN A 127 1.82 8.37 10.67
N PRO A 128 1.44 8.76 11.90
CA PRO A 128 0.25 8.21 12.58
C PRO A 128 -1.06 8.35 11.83
N LYS A 129 -1.20 9.35 10.95
CA LYS A 129 -2.39 9.57 10.11
C LYS A 129 -2.67 8.41 9.13
N ILE A 130 -1.66 7.62 8.78
CA ILE A 130 -1.79 6.45 7.90
C ILE A 130 -2.60 5.34 8.58
N PHE A 131 -2.56 5.28 9.92
CA PHE A 131 -3.17 4.21 10.73
C PHE A 131 -4.53 4.60 11.33
N ASN A 132 -5.22 5.59 10.81
CA ASN A 132 -6.45 6.05 11.46
C ASN A 132 -7.48 4.93 11.61
N TYR A 133 -7.64 4.08 10.60
CA TYR A 133 -8.60 2.98 10.65
C TYR A 133 -8.17 1.90 11.66
N GLU A 134 -6.90 1.46 11.61
CA GLU A 134 -6.34 0.46 12.53
C GLU A 134 -6.38 0.96 13.97
N ILE A 135 -6.08 2.24 14.19
CA ILE A 135 -6.17 2.87 15.52
C ILE A 135 -7.60 2.86 16.03
N ASP A 136 -8.58 3.18 15.18
CA ASP A 136 -9.99 3.19 15.55
C ASP A 136 -10.49 1.79 15.89
N VAL A 137 -10.03 0.78 15.13
CA VAL A 137 -10.30 -0.64 15.41
C VAL A 137 -9.75 -1.02 16.78
N LEU A 138 -8.49 -0.77 17.05
CA LEU A 138 -7.84 -1.14 18.31
C LEU A 138 -8.42 -0.36 19.51
N LYS A 139 -8.82 0.91 19.32
CA LYS A 139 -9.53 1.68 20.35
C LYS A 139 -10.91 1.08 20.69
N LYS A 140 -11.67 0.63 19.68
CA LYS A 140 -12.94 -0.08 19.90
C LYS A 140 -12.75 -1.38 20.66
N MET A 141 -11.62 -2.05 20.49
CA MET A 141 -11.22 -3.22 21.28
C MET A 141 -10.74 -2.87 22.70
N GLY A 142 -10.64 -1.59 23.05
CA GLY A 142 -10.29 -1.12 24.40
C GLY A 142 -8.87 -0.57 24.55
N ALA A 143 -8.04 -0.61 23.51
CA ALA A 143 -6.67 -0.10 23.61
C ALA A 143 -6.64 1.41 23.85
N LYS A 144 -5.73 1.86 24.72
CA LYS A 144 -5.44 3.29 24.91
C LYS A 144 -4.30 3.69 23.99
N ILE A 145 -4.59 4.57 23.03
CA ILE A 145 -3.65 4.95 21.99
C ILE A 145 -3.46 6.46 21.95
N PHE A 146 -2.21 6.90 22.02
CA PHE A 146 -1.78 8.29 21.94
C PHE A 146 -0.93 8.49 20.69
N LYS A 147 -1.10 9.63 20.02
CA LYS A 147 -0.37 9.99 18.79
C LYS A 147 0.42 11.27 19.00
N THR A 148 1.63 11.30 18.44
CA THR A 148 2.40 12.53 18.21
C THR A 148 2.49 12.79 16.70
N LYS A 149 3.32 13.73 16.26
CA LYS A 149 3.57 13.94 14.81
C LYS A 149 4.25 12.75 14.13
N SER A 150 5.06 11.97 14.88
CA SER A 150 5.92 10.92 14.32
C SER A 150 5.95 9.62 15.12
N SER A 151 5.02 9.45 16.06
CA SER A 151 4.95 8.22 16.87
C SER A 151 3.53 7.88 17.28
N ILE A 152 3.32 6.60 17.61
CA ILE A 152 2.13 6.07 18.25
C ILE A 152 2.57 5.34 19.51
N THR A 153 1.92 5.66 20.63
CA THR A 153 2.05 4.92 21.88
C THR A 153 0.79 4.13 22.13
N ILE A 154 0.91 2.83 22.38
CA ILE A 154 -0.18 1.95 22.70
C ILE A 154 0.01 1.34 24.09
N LEU A 155 -1.07 1.29 24.85
CA LEU A 155 -1.16 0.61 26.14
C LEU A 155 -2.15 -0.54 26.02
N LYS A 156 -1.76 -1.71 26.54
CA LYS A 156 -2.64 -2.87 26.62
C LYS A 156 -3.90 -2.53 27.43
N PRO A 157 -5.11 -2.87 26.95
CA PRO A 157 -6.32 -2.76 27.76
C PRO A 157 -6.35 -3.82 28.87
N SER A 158 -7.08 -3.56 29.94
CA SER A 158 -7.41 -4.57 30.95
C SER A 158 -8.24 -5.71 30.36
N ASP A 159 -9.20 -5.34 29.51
CA ASP A 159 -10.12 -6.25 28.83
C ASP A 159 -10.19 -5.93 27.35
N LEU A 160 -10.03 -6.97 26.54
CA LEU A 160 -10.22 -6.88 25.10
C LEU A 160 -11.69 -7.13 24.75
N LYS A 161 -12.27 -6.20 23.98
CA LYS A 161 -13.64 -6.30 23.48
C LYS A 161 -13.68 -6.90 22.09
N LYS A 162 -14.67 -7.74 21.80
CA LYS A 162 -14.92 -8.22 20.43
C LYS A 162 -15.33 -7.09 19.49
N ILE A 163 -15.03 -7.25 18.22
CA ILE A 163 -15.48 -6.38 17.14
C ILE A 163 -15.85 -7.20 15.91
N ASN A 164 -16.70 -6.62 15.06
CA ASN A 164 -16.93 -7.12 13.70
C ASN A 164 -16.18 -6.21 12.73
N ILE A 165 -15.38 -6.80 11.86
CA ILE A 165 -14.56 -6.08 10.91
C ILE A 165 -14.50 -6.81 9.56
N SER A 166 -14.37 -6.05 8.48
CA SER A 166 -14.08 -6.56 7.14
C SER A 166 -12.84 -5.89 6.61
N THR A 167 -11.97 -6.66 5.96
CA THR A 167 -10.83 -6.11 5.22
C THR A 167 -11.31 -5.36 3.98
N LYS A 168 -10.65 -4.23 3.69
CA LYS A 168 -10.95 -3.37 2.54
C LYS A 168 -9.68 -2.68 2.05
N PRO A 169 -9.61 -2.32 0.76
CA PRO A 169 -8.54 -1.46 0.25
C PRO A 169 -8.42 -0.15 1.06
N TYR A 170 -7.22 0.39 1.12
CA TYR A 170 -6.95 1.66 1.82
C TYR A 170 -7.94 2.77 1.42
N PRO A 171 -8.47 3.53 2.40
CA PRO A 171 -8.08 3.60 3.82
C PRO A 171 -8.80 2.61 4.75
N GLY A 172 -9.32 1.48 4.26
CA GLY A 172 -9.89 0.43 5.10
C GLY A 172 -8.83 -0.44 5.78
N PHE A 173 -9.29 -1.47 6.53
CA PHE A 173 -8.39 -2.40 7.22
C PHE A 173 -7.70 -3.34 6.22
N PRO A 174 -6.35 -3.37 6.17
CA PRO A 174 -5.64 -4.15 5.18
C PRO A 174 -5.74 -5.66 5.45
N THR A 175 -5.81 -6.44 4.37
CA THR A 175 -5.81 -7.91 4.43
C THR A 175 -4.54 -8.46 5.08
N ASP A 176 -3.41 -7.76 4.89
CA ASP A 176 -2.10 -8.15 5.42
C ASP A 176 -2.01 -8.10 6.95
N LEU A 177 -2.92 -7.38 7.61
CA LEU A 177 -3.06 -7.36 9.08
C LEU A 177 -4.18 -8.28 9.61
N GLN A 178 -4.85 -9.02 8.73
CA GLN A 178 -5.95 -9.91 9.13
C GLN A 178 -5.50 -10.99 10.10
N ALA A 179 -4.41 -11.69 9.80
CA ALA A 179 -3.91 -12.78 10.64
C ALA A 179 -3.55 -12.29 12.05
N GLN A 180 -2.86 -11.15 12.15
CA GLN A 180 -2.46 -10.55 13.43
C GLN A 180 -3.69 -10.13 14.25
N LEU A 181 -4.68 -9.53 13.58
CA LEU A 181 -5.92 -9.14 14.24
C LEU A 181 -6.73 -10.37 14.72
N MET A 182 -6.77 -11.45 13.92
CA MET A 182 -7.41 -12.70 14.33
C MET A 182 -6.77 -13.25 15.60
N VAL A 183 -5.43 -13.25 15.70
CA VAL A 183 -4.74 -13.66 16.94
C VAL A 183 -5.15 -12.77 18.11
N LEU A 184 -5.22 -11.45 17.93
CA LEU A 184 -5.69 -10.53 18.98
C LEU A 184 -7.13 -10.86 19.41
N MET A 185 -8.00 -11.15 18.44
CA MET A 185 -9.43 -11.44 18.70
C MET A 185 -9.63 -12.76 19.44
N THR A 186 -8.72 -13.74 19.37
CA THR A 186 -8.80 -14.96 20.20
C THR A 186 -8.76 -14.67 21.71
N GLN A 187 -8.27 -13.50 22.09
CA GLN A 187 -8.17 -13.06 23.49
C GLN A 187 -9.28 -12.08 23.88
N ALA A 188 -10.21 -11.77 22.98
CA ALA A 188 -11.32 -10.87 23.24
C ALA A 188 -12.48 -11.62 23.93
N LYS A 189 -13.17 -10.92 24.84
CA LYS A 189 -14.36 -11.45 25.51
C LYS A 189 -15.59 -11.31 24.60
N GLY A 190 -16.29 -12.42 24.35
CA GLY A 190 -17.57 -12.46 23.66
C GLY A 190 -17.64 -13.28 22.40
#